data_d8d37d709e75ecbafcf92548e0a53b81
#
_entry.id   d8d37d709e75ecbafcf92548e0a53b81
#
_cell.length_a   1.000
_cell.length_b   1.000
_cell.length_c   1.000
_cell.angle_alpha   90.00
_cell.angle_beta   90.00
_cell.angle_gamma   90.00
#
_symmetry.space_group_name_H-M   'P 1'
#
loop_
_entity.id
_entity.type
_entity.pdbx_description
1 polymer ?
#
loop_
_entity_poly.entity_id
_entity_poly.type
_entity_poly.pdbx_seq_one_letter_code
_entity_poly.pdbx_strand_id
1 'polypeptide(L)'
;MLKLDQILGHIPACAIEWNKAGTMFGYKLVQPQPCRIEEESHGVMVTFSAEDGDGIADYWKYEIHPDLERWADKFGSYFEWENPGAISVFFEGVRA
;
A
#
# COMPACT_ATOMS: atom_id res chain seq x y z
N MET A 1 16.52 -11.82 10.71
CA MET A 1 15.70 -11.74 9.49
C MET A 1 14.28 -11.37 9.87
N LEU A 2 13.75 -10.33 9.24
CA LEU A 2 12.38 -9.92 9.49
C LEU A 2 11.39 -10.87 8.83
N LYS A 3 10.30 -11.11 9.52
CA LYS A 3 9.18 -11.86 8.95
C LYS A 3 8.13 -10.86 8.46
N LEU A 4 7.34 -11.30 7.51
CA LEU A 4 6.32 -10.44 6.91
C LEU A 4 5.32 -9.88 7.92
N ASP A 5 4.89 -10.69 8.87
CA ASP A 5 3.93 -10.21 9.87
C ASP A 5 4.48 -9.08 10.73
N GLN A 6 5.80 -9.05 10.95
CA GLN A 6 6.43 -7.93 11.65
C GLN A 6 6.37 -6.65 10.84
N ILE A 7 6.54 -6.75 9.52
CA ILE A 7 6.45 -5.61 8.63
C ILE A 7 5.00 -5.14 8.50
N LEU A 8 4.08 -6.06 8.29
CA LEU A 8 2.66 -5.74 8.15
C LEU A 8 2.08 -5.16 9.44
N GLY A 9 2.64 -5.54 10.59
CA GLY A 9 2.20 -4.98 11.85
C GLY A 9 2.44 -3.48 12.00
N HIS A 10 3.30 -2.91 11.17
CA HIS A 10 3.61 -1.48 11.17
C HIS A 10 2.93 -0.71 10.04
N ILE A 11 2.01 -1.32 9.30
CA ILE A 11 1.27 -0.61 8.25
C ILE A 11 0.48 0.54 8.87
N PRO A 12 0.64 1.76 8.37
CA PRO A 12 -0.11 2.89 8.88
C PRO A 12 -1.57 2.84 8.44
N ALA A 13 -2.46 3.35 9.28
CA ALA A 13 -3.81 3.63 8.82
C ALA A 13 -3.74 4.85 7.92
N CYS A 14 -4.37 4.76 6.76
CA CYS A 14 -4.35 5.82 5.75
C CYS A 14 -5.68 6.55 5.72
N ALA A 15 -5.64 7.86 5.55
CA ALA A 15 -6.83 8.66 5.39
C ALA A 15 -6.72 9.44 4.10
N ILE A 16 -7.71 9.30 3.24
CA ILE A 16 -7.78 10.09 2.02
C ILE A 16 -8.94 11.07 2.15
N GLU A 17 -8.61 12.31 1.86
CA GLU A 17 -9.59 13.36 1.75
C GLU A 17 -10.16 13.33 0.34
N TRP A 18 -11.48 13.19 0.24
CA TRP A 18 -12.16 13.24 -1.04
C TRP A 18 -12.65 14.64 -1.32
N ASN A 19 -12.25 15.15 -2.47
CA ASN A 19 -12.75 16.41 -2.97
C ASN A 19 -13.28 16.18 -4.38
N LYS A 20 -14.59 16.14 -4.51
CA LYS A 20 -15.24 15.90 -5.78
C LYS A 20 -16.10 17.12 -6.11
N ALA A 21 -15.91 17.68 -7.31
CA ALA A 21 -16.66 18.86 -7.75
C ALA A 21 -16.55 20.04 -6.77
N GLY A 22 -15.37 20.21 -6.17
CA GLY A 22 -15.15 21.29 -5.23
C GLY A 22 -15.74 21.07 -3.85
N THR A 23 -16.30 19.88 -3.60
CA THR A 23 -16.90 19.55 -2.31
C THR A 23 -16.03 18.57 -1.57
N MET A 24 -15.72 18.87 -0.33
CA MET A 24 -14.98 17.96 0.53
C MET A 24 -15.98 17.00 1.18
N PHE A 25 -15.71 15.70 1.04
CA PHE A 25 -16.57 14.67 1.64
C PHE A 25 -16.04 14.16 2.97
N GLY A 26 -14.90 14.70 3.41
CA GLY A 26 -14.27 14.27 4.65
C GLY A 26 -13.23 13.19 4.41
N TYR A 27 -12.87 12.51 5.49
CA TYR A 27 -11.81 11.51 5.46
C TYR A 27 -12.39 10.11 5.57
N LYS A 28 -11.79 9.19 4.84
CA LYS A 28 -12.02 7.78 5.06
C LYS A 28 -10.71 7.20 5.59
N LEU A 29 -10.74 6.71 6.82
CA LEU A 29 -9.60 6.06 7.42
C LEU A 29 -9.60 4.60 6.99
N VAL A 30 -8.51 4.16 6.35
CA VAL A 30 -8.39 2.81 5.83
C VAL A 30 -7.17 2.15 6.45
N GLN A 31 -7.36 0.93 6.96
CA GLN A 31 -6.25 0.09 7.38
C GLN A 31 -5.93 -0.83 6.20
N PRO A 32 -4.82 -0.59 5.49
CA PRO A 32 -4.51 -1.39 4.31
C PRO A 32 -4.38 -2.88 4.65
N GLN A 33 -4.97 -3.71 3.82
CA GLN A 33 -4.88 -5.16 3.96
C GLN A 33 -4.39 -5.74 2.63
N PRO A 34 -3.37 -6.58 2.65
CA PRO A 34 -2.91 -7.22 1.41
C PRO A 34 -4.02 -8.05 0.79
N CYS A 35 -4.18 -7.93 -0.52
CA CYS A 35 -5.09 -8.80 -1.26
C CYS A 35 -4.38 -10.03 -1.81
N ARG A 36 -3.05 -9.99 -1.86
CA ARG A 36 -2.24 -11.10 -2.35
C ARG A 36 -0.85 -11.03 -1.71
N ILE A 37 -0.36 -12.20 -1.27
CA ILE A 37 0.98 -12.35 -0.75
C ILE A 37 1.62 -13.50 -1.49
N GLU A 38 2.77 -13.24 -2.15
CA GLU A 38 3.48 -14.25 -2.91
C GLU A 38 4.90 -14.38 -2.38
N GLU A 39 5.23 -15.56 -1.87
CA GLU A 39 6.58 -15.84 -1.42
C GLU A 39 7.44 -16.22 -2.62
N GLU A 40 8.58 -15.57 -2.77
CA GLU A 40 9.51 -15.80 -3.86
C GLU A 40 10.87 -16.20 -3.30
N SER A 41 11.78 -16.62 -4.18
CA SER A 41 13.08 -17.12 -3.75
C SER A 41 13.92 -16.08 -3.00
N HIS A 42 13.73 -14.80 -3.29
CA HIS A 42 14.53 -13.73 -2.71
C HIS A 42 13.77 -12.82 -1.76
N GLY A 43 12.50 -13.09 -1.52
CA GLY A 43 11.71 -12.26 -0.65
C GLY A 43 10.22 -12.52 -0.81
N VAL A 44 9.43 -11.52 -0.46
CA VAL A 44 7.96 -11.62 -0.50
C VAL A 44 7.37 -10.44 -1.26
N MET A 45 6.49 -10.72 -2.22
CA MET A 45 5.73 -9.71 -2.92
C MET A 45 4.38 -9.55 -2.23
N VAL A 46 4.04 -8.32 -1.88
CA VAL A 46 2.77 -8.00 -1.22
C VAL A 46 1.98 -7.06 -2.13
N THR A 47 0.75 -7.42 -2.43
CA THR A 47 -0.12 -6.64 -3.30
C THR A 47 -1.31 -6.12 -2.53
N PHE A 48 -1.64 -4.86 -2.77
CA PHE A 48 -2.79 -4.20 -2.17
C PHE A 48 -3.75 -3.75 -3.25
N SER A 49 -5.04 -3.81 -2.94
CA SER A 49 -6.04 -3.22 -3.81
C SER A 49 -5.94 -1.71 -3.77
N ALA A 50 -5.98 -1.09 -4.94
CA ALA A 50 -5.95 0.36 -5.08
C ALA A 50 -7.18 0.86 -5.83
N GLU A 51 -8.28 0.10 -5.74
CA GLU A 51 -9.52 0.49 -6.41
C GLU A 51 -10.15 1.71 -5.75
N ASP A 52 -11.05 2.34 -6.49
CA ASP A 52 -11.75 3.53 -6.02
C ASP A 52 -12.40 3.28 -4.65
N GLY A 53 -12.14 4.18 -3.73
CA GLY A 53 -12.70 4.11 -2.39
C GLY A 53 -11.84 3.39 -1.37
N ASP A 54 -10.78 2.71 -1.78
CA ASP A 54 -9.89 2.03 -0.83
C ASP A 54 -9.01 3.01 -0.06
N GLY A 55 -8.82 4.21 -0.60
CA GLY A 55 -8.19 5.28 0.17
C GLY A 55 -6.68 5.22 0.27
N ILE A 56 -6.01 4.32 -0.43
CA ILE A 56 -4.56 4.17 -0.29
C ILE A 56 -3.78 4.63 -1.52
N ALA A 57 -4.44 4.75 -2.67
CA ALA A 57 -3.75 5.18 -3.89
C ALA A 57 -4.76 5.68 -4.91
N ASP A 58 -4.27 6.50 -5.86
CA ASP A 58 -5.07 7.06 -6.95
C ASP A 58 -4.31 6.87 -8.26
N TYR A 59 -4.76 5.93 -9.08
CA TYR A 59 -4.10 5.62 -10.35
C TYR A 59 -4.08 6.82 -11.30
N TRP A 60 -5.15 7.58 -11.35
CA TRP A 60 -5.27 8.69 -12.31
C TRP A 60 -4.26 9.80 -12.04
N LYS A 61 -3.83 9.93 -10.80
CA LYS A 61 -2.79 10.89 -10.41
C LYS A 61 -1.44 10.22 -10.18
N TYR A 62 -1.37 8.91 -10.30
CA TYR A 62 -0.19 8.10 -9.98
C TYR A 62 0.33 8.38 -8.57
N GLU A 63 -0.59 8.59 -7.66
CA GLU A 63 -0.26 8.89 -6.27
C GLU A 63 -0.56 7.70 -5.37
N ILE A 64 0.39 7.41 -4.49
CA ILE A 64 0.21 6.44 -3.43
C ILE A 64 0.27 7.22 -2.12
N HIS A 65 -0.55 6.85 -1.16
CA HIS A 65 -0.61 7.59 0.10
C HIS A 65 0.79 7.75 0.69
N PRO A 66 1.19 8.97 1.05
CA PRO A 66 2.57 9.22 1.52
C PRO A 66 2.97 8.40 2.74
N ASP A 67 2.04 8.13 3.64
CA ASP A 67 2.34 7.34 4.83
C ASP A 67 2.65 5.89 4.46
N LEU A 68 1.97 5.37 3.44
CA LEU A 68 2.21 4.02 2.95
C LEU A 68 3.57 3.95 2.26
N GLU A 69 3.91 4.97 1.48
CA GLU A 69 5.23 5.03 0.85
C GLU A 69 6.34 5.11 1.90
N ARG A 70 6.15 5.90 2.95
CA ARG A 70 7.13 5.98 4.02
C ARG A 70 7.31 4.66 4.76
N TRP A 71 6.20 3.93 4.94
CA TRP A 71 6.27 2.60 5.52
C TRP A 71 7.13 1.66 4.67
N ALA A 72 6.90 1.63 3.35
CA ALA A 72 7.70 0.80 2.46
C ALA A 72 9.18 1.20 2.49
N ASP A 73 9.44 2.50 2.43
CA ASP A 73 10.80 3.03 2.46
C ASP A 73 11.54 2.66 3.75
N LYS A 74 10.83 2.66 4.87
CA LYS A 74 11.39 2.27 6.17
C LYS A 74 11.97 0.85 6.14
N PHE A 75 11.38 -0.02 5.33
CA PHE A 75 11.85 -1.40 5.18
C PHE A 75 12.66 -1.60 3.90
N GLY A 76 13.16 -0.51 3.32
CA GLY A 76 14.04 -0.56 2.15
C GLY A 76 13.36 -0.89 0.85
N SER A 77 12.06 -0.61 0.73
CA SER A 77 11.32 -0.99 -0.44
C SER A 77 10.48 0.18 -0.99
N TYR A 78 9.79 -0.06 -2.09
CA TYR A 78 8.94 0.95 -2.71
C TYR A 78 7.80 0.26 -3.42
N PHE A 79 6.71 1.02 -3.66
CA PHE A 79 5.55 0.51 -4.37
C PHE A 79 5.66 0.69 -5.87
N GLU A 80 5.09 -0.25 -6.61
CA GLU A 80 4.94 -0.16 -8.05
C GLU A 80 3.48 -0.44 -8.41
N TRP A 81 2.99 0.24 -9.43
CA TRP A 81 1.66 -0.05 -9.96
C TRP A 81 1.73 -1.34 -10.76
N GLU A 82 0.90 -2.31 -10.38
CA GLU A 82 0.76 -3.55 -11.12
C GLU A 82 -0.25 -3.39 -12.24
N ASN A 83 -1.33 -2.67 -11.95
CA ASN A 83 -2.37 -2.30 -12.89
C ASN A 83 -3.16 -1.16 -12.23
N PRO A 84 -4.18 -0.58 -12.91
CA PRO A 84 -4.91 0.55 -12.32
C PRO A 84 -5.60 0.27 -10.99
N GLY A 85 -5.82 -0.98 -10.66
CA GLY A 85 -6.50 -1.36 -9.42
C GLY A 85 -5.60 -2.02 -8.38
N ALA A 86 -4.28 -2.09 -8.59
CA ALA A 86 -3.40 -2.79 -7.67
C ALA A 86 -2.01 -2.19 -7.61
N ILE A 87 -1.48 -2.12 -6.40
CA ILE A 87 -0.09 -1.71 -6.16
C ILE A 87 0.63 -2.83 -5.42
N SER A 88 1.90 -3.01 -5.70
CA SER A 88 2.71 -4.06 -5.11
C SER A 88 3.99 -3.51 -4.52
N VAL A 89 4.46 -4.18 -3.48
CA VAL A 89 5.75 -3.88 -2.85
C VAL A 89 6.48 -5.19 -2.62
N PHE A 90 7.76 -5.22 -2.98
CA PHE A 90 8.59 -6.41 -2.77
C PHE A 90 9.55 -6.17 -1.63
N PHE A 91 9.55 -7.07 -0.66
CA PHE A 91 10.46 -7.01 0.48
C PHE A 91 11.53 -8.07 0.31
N GLU A 92 12.72 -7.64 -0.10
CA GLU A 92 13.84 -8.53 -0.31
C GLU A 92 14.33 -9.11 1.02
N GLY A 93 14.63 -10.40 1.01
CA GLY A 93 15.15 -11.09 2.19
C GLY A 93 14.14 -11.38 3.28
N VAL A 94 12.88 -11.07 3.04
CA VAL A 94 11.80 -11.28 4.01
C VAL A 94 11.12 -12.61 3.75
N ARG A 95 10.65 -13.25 4.81
CA ARG A 95 9.88 -14.51 4.73
C ARG A 95 8.46 -14.29 5.21
N ALA A 96 7.57 -15.03 4.61
CA ALA A 96 6.15 -14.98 4.98
C ALA A 96 5.89 -15.58 6.36
#